data_b2a6bdb6f6a1d1ec1c26c0ba9e57755a
#
_entry.id   b2a6bdb6f6a1d1ec1c26c0ba9e57755a
#
_cell.length_a   1.000
_cell.length_b   1.000
_cell.length_c   1.000
_cell.angle_alpha   90.00
_cell.angle_beta   90.00
_cell.angle_gamma   90.00
#
_symmetry.space_group_name_H-M   'P 1'
#
loop_
_entity.id
_entity.type
_entity.pdbx_description
1 polymer ?
#
loop_
_entity_poly.entity_id
_entity_poly.type
_entity_poly.pdbx_seq_one_letter_code
_entity_poly.pdbx_strand_id
1 'polypeptide(L)'
;MQNQANRFVLIAGDIITLAVVTVIGFASHGTANTAGARMLTTFIPLVVAWFLVAPFLNVYKSEYVLDGLQLWRPVWAMVLAAPMAAWLRGVMLSSPVLPIFVVILGSASVAGILIWRALFWLVANRLIKTNG
;
A
#
# COMPACT_ATOMS: atom_id res chain seq x y z
N MET A 1 18.94 13.42 -8.73
CA MET A 1 17.66 14.05 -9.07
C MET A 1 16.61 13.05 -9.50
N GLN A 2 16.91 12.22 -10.49
CA GLN A 2 15.95 11.22 -10.99
C GLN A 2 15.50 10.23 -9.92
N ASN A 3 16.42 9.81 -9.03
CA ASN A 3 16.09 8.88 -7.94
C ASN A 3 15.14 9.50 -6.92
N GLN A 4 15.26 10.80 -6.65
CA GLN A 4 14.34 11.48 -5.72
C GLN A 4 12.95 11.66 -6.34
N ALA A 5 12.89 12.02 -7.63
CA ALA A 5 11.61 12.12 -8.33
C ALA A 5 10.88 10.78 -8.37
N ASN A 6 11.61 9.69 -8.66
CA ASN A 6 11.05 8.35 -8.67
C ASN A 6 10.54 7.94 -7.29
N ARG A 7 11.28 8.26 -6.24
CA ARG A 7 10.85 7.97 -4.86
C ARG A 7 9.57 8.73 -4.52
N PHE A 8 9.49 10.00 -4.91
CA PHE A 8 8.29 10.81 -4.66
C PHE A 8 7.07 10.25 -5.37
N VAL A 9 7.23 9.84 -6.63
CA VAL A 9 6.15 9.22 -7.41
C VAL A 9 5.71 7.91 -6.76
N LEU A 10 6.65 7.09 -6.30
CA LEU A 10 6.33 5.83 -5.62
C LEU A 10 5.55 6.06 -4.33
N ILE A 11 5.99 7.00 -3.51
CA ILE A 11 5.31 7.32 -2.25
C ILE A 11 3.89 7.82 -2.53
N ALA A 12 3.75 8.75 -3.47
CA ALA A 12 2.44 9.27 -3.84
C ALA A 12 1.53 8.18 -4.38
N GLY A 13 2.07 7.31 -5.24
CA GLY A 13 1.32 6.19 -5.81
C GLY A 13 0.91 5.15 -4.77
N ASP A 14 1.78 4.88 -3.81
CA ASP A 14 1.46 3.97 -2.70
C ASP A 14 0.29 4.54 -1.88
N ILE A 15 0.33 5.83 -1.53
CA ILE A 15 -0.74 6.48 -0.77
C ILE A 15 -2.06 6.43 -1.55
N ILE A 16 -2.02 6.77 -2.83
CA ILE A 16 -3.21 6.74 -3.70
C ILE A 16 -3.76 5.31 -3.79
N THR A 17 -2.89 4.32 -3.95
CA THR A 17 -3.29 2.90 -4.02
C THR A 17 -4.01 2.47 -2.75
N LEU A 18 -3.45 2.81 -1.59
CA LEU A 18 -4.06 2.46 -0.31
C LEU A 18 -5.40 3.18 -0.11
N ALA A 19 -5.52 4.43 -0.58
CA ALA A 19 -6.79 5.17 -0.56
C ALA A 19 -7.84 4.48 -1.44
N VAL A 20 -7.47 4.08 -2.66
CA VAL A 20 -8.37 3.39 -3.59
C VAL A 20 -8.82 2.05 -3.01
N VAL A 21 -7.90 1.27 -2.45
CA VAL A 21 -8.22 -0.01 -1.81
C VAL A 21 -9.23 0.19 -0.68
N THR A 22 -9.02 1.22 0.14
CA THR A 22 -9.93 1.54 1.26
C THR A 22 -11.31 1.88 0.74
N VAL A 23 -11.41 2.75 -0.27
CA VAL A 23 -12.69 3.16 -0.84
C VAL A 23 -13.42 1.96 -1.46
N ILE A 24 -12.71 1.14 -2.24
CA ILE A 24 -13.29 -0.06 -2.85
C ILE A 24 -13.79 -1.02 -1.79
N GLY A 25 -13.04 -1.20 -0.71
CA GLY A 25 -13.44 -2.06 0.40
C GLY A 25 -14.76 -1.62 1.01
N PHE A 26 -14.91 -0.34 1.33
CA PHE A 26 -16.16 0.18 1.88
C PHE A 26 -17.30 0.15 0.86
N ALA A 27 -17.02 0.45 -0.40
CA ALA A 27 -18.02 0.40 -1.46
C ALA A 27 -18.54 -1.03 -1.68
N SER A 28 -17.66 -2.03 -1.63
CA SER A 28 -18.03 -3.44 -1.79
C SER A 28 -19.00 -3.92 -0.71
N HIS A 29 -18.92 -3.33 0.48
CA HIS A 29 -19.84 -3.68 1.58
C HIS A 29 -21.07 -2.76 1.65
N GLY A 30 -21.24 -1.89 0.65
CA GLY A 30 -22.37 -0.98 0.58
C GLY A 30 -22.37 0.13 1.63
N THR A 31 -21.22 0.41 2.24
CA THR A 31 -21.10 1.36 3.34
C THR A 31 -20.37 2.65 2.98
N ALA A 32 -20.02 2.83 1.69
CA ALA A 32 -19.25 4.00 1.27
C ALA A 32 -19.95 5.33 1.57
N ASN A 33 -21.27 5.37 1.40
CA ASN A 33 -22.07 6.59 1.60
C ASN A 33 -22.18 7.02 3.06
N THR A 34 -21.99 6.10 4.01
CA THR A 34 -22.15 6.36 5.45
C THR A 34 -20.85 6.21 6.24
N ALA A 35 -19.74 5.94 5.55
CA ALA A 35 -18.51 5.50 6.20
C ALA A 35 -17.43 6.57 6.33
N GLY A 36 -17.70 7.84 6.00
CA GLY A 36 -16.68 8.90 5.91
C GLY A 36 -15.58 8.82 6.97
N ALA A 37 -15.93 8.98 8.27
CA ALA A 37 -14.97 8.91 9.36
C ALA A 37 -14.36 7.51 9.51
N ARG A 38 -15.13 6.45 9.24
CA ARG A 38 -14.64 5.07 9.33
C ARG A 38 -13.62 4.74 8.24
N MET A 39 -13.74 5.35 7.06
CA MET A 39 -12.72 5.21 6.01
C MET A 39 -11.39 5.77 6.50
N LEU A 40 -11.41 6.92 7.16
CA LEU A 40 -10.19 7.52 7.72
C LEU A 40 -9.58 6.65 8.82
N THR A 41 -10.39 6.01 9.65
CA THR A 41 -9.89 5.12 10.71
C THR A 41 -9.32 3.82 10.16
N THR A 42 -9.55 3.51 8.89
CA THR A 42 -8.91 2.39 8.20
C THR A 42 -7.70 2.86 7.40
N PHE A 43 -7.86 3.95 6.67
CA PHE A 43 -6.83 4.49 5.79
C PHE A 43 -5.60 4.99 6.55
N ILE A 44 -5.81 5.80 7.60
CA ILE A 44 -4.70 6.40 8.36
C ILE A 44 -3.82 5.32 9.01
N PRO A 45 -4.38 4.34 9.76
CA PRO A 45 -3.54 3.26 10.30
C PRO A 45 -2.82 2.45 9.22
N LEU A 46 -3.47 2.23 8.07
CA LEU A 46 -2.87 1.48 6.97
C LEU A 46 -1.66 2.22 6.40
N VAL A 47 -1.77 3.52 6.18
CA VAL A 47 -0.66 4.35 5.69
C VAL A 47 0.47 4.41 6.73
N VAL A 48 0.14 4.62 8.00
CA VAL A 48 1.13 4.65 9.08
C VAL A 48 1.89 3.33 9.15
N ALA A 49 1.16 2.20 9.17
CA ALA A 49 1.78 0.88 9.23
C ALA A 49 2.66 0.62 8.00
N TRP A 50 2.20 1.01 6.83
CA TRP A 50 2.96 0.85 5.59
C TRP A 50 4.30 1.58 5.67
N PHE A 51 4.30 2.86 6.07
CA PHE A 51 5.52 3.64 6.13
C PHE A 51 6.43 3.28 7.30
N LEU A 52 5.91 2.57 8.31
CA LEU A 52 6.74 2.01 9.37
C LEU A 52 7.45 0.73 8.92
N VAL A 53 6.80 -0.10 8.12
CA VAL A 53 7.33 -1.41 7.70
C VAL A 53 8.15 -1.32 6.41
N ALA A 54 7.69 -0.52 5.45
CA ALA A 54 8.28 -0.47 4.11
C ALA A 54 9.80 -0.18 4.10
N PRO A 55 10.32 0.77 4.92
CA PRO A 55 11.76 1.03 4.92
C PRO A 55 12.60 -0.16 5.37
N PHE A 56 12.08 -1.00 6.25
CA PHE A 56 12.80 -2.19 6.75
C PHE A 56 13.03 -3.22 5.66
N LEU A 57 12.17 -3.25 4.63
CA LEU A 57 12.30 -4.17 3.51
C LEU A 57 12.91 -3.48 2.29
N ASN A 58 13.40 -2.26 2.46
CA ASN A 58 14.03 -1.48 1.38
C ASN A 58 13.11 -1.31 0.16
N VAL A 59 11.81 -1.13 0.42
CA VAL A 59 10.80 -1.01 -0.64
C VAL A 59 11.06 0.20 -1.54
N TYR A 60 11.69 1.24 -0.99
CA TYR A 60 11.97 2.48 -1.72
C TYR A 60 13.41 2.60 -2.20
N LYS A 61 14.23 1.57 -2.01
CA LYS A 61 15.62 1.60 -2.45
C LYS A 61 15.67 1.53 -3.98
N SER A 62 16.35 2.47 -4.60
CA SER A 62 16.36 2.62 -6.06
C SER A 62 16.86 1.36 -6.79
N GLU A 63 17.78 0.61 -6.19
CA GLU A 63 18.29 -0.65 -6.77
C GLU A 63 17.17 -1.68 -6.94
N TYR A 64 16.20 -1.72 -6.02
CA TYR A 64 15.16 -2.74 -5.99
C TYR A 64 13.89 -2.29 -6.70
N VAL A 65 13.67 -0.99 -6.78
CA VAL A 65 12.46 -0.44 -7.40
C VAL A 65 12.39 -0.79 -8.89
N LEU A 66 13.52 -0.76 -9.58
CA LEU A 66 13.60 -1.01 -11.02
C LEU A 66 13.83 -2.49 -11.37
N ASP A 67 13.88 -3.36 -10.38
CA ASP A 67 14.07 -4.80 -10.57
C ASP A 67 12.75 -5.53 -10.32
N GLY A 68 12.20 -6.11 -11.40
CA GLY A 68 10.94 -6.88 -11.32
C GLY A 68 11.02 -8.07 -10.37
N LEU A 69 12.21 -8.63 -10.18
CA LEU A 69 12.39 -9.76 -9.26
C LEU A 69 12.30 -9.33 -7.79
N GLN A 70 12.35 -8.04 -7.51
CA GLN A 70 12.26 -7.51 -6.15
C GLN A 70 10.83 -7.09 -5.77
N LEU A 71 9.83 -7.44 -6.57
CA LEU A 71 8.43 -7.16 -6.25
C LEU A 71 7.92 -7.90 -5.02
N TRP A 72 8.64 -8.91 -4.55
CA TRP A 72 8.32 -9.58 -3.30
C TRP A 72 8.44 -8.67 -2.08
N ARG A 73 9.29 -7.65 -2.16
CA ARG A 73 9.51 -6.73 -1.04
C ARG A 73 8.26 -5.95 -0.63
N PRO A 74 7.56 -5.26 -1.56
CA PRO A 74 6.31 -4.60 -1.18
C PRO A 74 5.21 -5.58 -0.76
N VAL A 75 5.19 -6.78 -1.32
CA VAL A 75 4.22 -7.82 -0.91
C VAL A 75 4.44 -8.19 0.55
N TRP A 76 5.66 -8.51 0.95
CA TRP A 76 5.97 -8.87 2.34
C TRP A 76 5.81 -7.68 3.28
N ALA A 77 6.15 -6.48 2.83
CA ALA A 77 5.92 -5.26 3.62
C ALA A 77 4.43 -5.13 3.95
N MET A 78 3.54 -5.36 2.98
CA MET A 78 2.11 -5.28 3.22
C MET A 78 1.61 -6.44 4.09
N VAL A 79 2.15 -7.63 3.93
CA VAL A 79 1.81 -8.78 4.79
C VAL A 79 2.09 -8.46 6.26
N LEU A 80 3.15 -7.71 6.53
CA LEU A 80 3.49 -7.27 7.88
C LEU A 80 2.70 -6.03 8.30
N ALA A 81 2.46 -5.11 7.37
CA ALA A 81 1.77 -3.85 7.66
C ALA A 81 0.28 -4.03 7.93
N ALA A 82 -0.39 -4.98 7.24
CA ALA A 82 -1.83 -5.17 7.37
C ALA A 82 -2.25 -5.56 8.81
N PRO A 83 -1.62 -6.54 9.48
CA PRO A 83 -1.94 -6.83 10.89
C PRO A 83 -1.67 -5.64 11.81
N MET A 84 -0.58 -4.91 11.57
CA MET A 84 -0.26 -3.72 12.35
C MET A 84 -1.32 -2.64 12.16
N ALA A 85 -1.77 -2.41 10.93
CA ALA A 85 -2.85 -1.46 10.63
C ALA A 85 -4.15 -1.83 11.33
N ALA A 86 -4.51 -3.11 11.30
CA ALA A 86 -5.70 -3.62 11.96
C ALA A 86 -5.62 -3.44 13.47
N TRP A 87 -4.45 -3.69 14.05
CA TRP A 87 -4.21 -3.49 15.49
C TRP A 87 -4.35 -2.01 15.85
N LEU A 88 -3.72 -1.11 15.07
CA LEU A 88 -3.82 0.34 15.31
C LEU A 88 -5.27 0.81 15.21
N ARG A 89 -6.01 0.31 14.22
CA ARG A 89 -7.43 0.63 14.08
C ARG A 89 -8.22 0.16 15.28
N GLY A 90 -7.95 -1.05 15.77
CA GLY A 90 -8.58 -1.60 16.95
C GLY A 90 -8.35 -0.72 18.18
N VAL A 91 -7.12 -0.25 18.36
CA VAL A 91 -6.78 0.66 19.46
C VAL A 91 -7.53 1.99 19.33
N MET A 92 -7.57 2.57 18.13
CA MET A 92 -8.27 3.84 17.88
C MET A 92 -9.76 3.75 18.14
N LEU A 93 -10.39 2.63 17.79
CA LEU A 93 -11.84 2.43 17.92
C LEU A 93 -12.23 1.69 19.20
N SER A 94 -11.26 1.29 20.02
CA SER A 94 -11.48 0.45 21.22
C SER A 94 -12.29 -0.80 20.88
N SER A 95 -11.98 -1.41 19.74
CA SER A 95 -12.68 -2.57 19.19
C SER A 95 -11.73 -3.75 19.05
N PRO A 96 -12.23 -5.01 19.16
CA PRO A 96 -11.37 -6.17 18.91
C PRO A 96 -10.95 -6.24 17.44
N VAL A 97 -9.77 -6.82 17.20
CA VAL A 97 -9.27 -7.05 15.85
C VAL A 97 -9.91 -8.34 15.33
N LEU A 98 -10.61 -8.25 14.19
CA LEU A 98 -11.22 -9.42 13.56
C LEU A 98 -10.22 -10.03 12.57
N PRO A 99 -9.87 -11.32 12.70
CA PRO A 99 -8.92 -11.96 11.76
C PRO A 99 -9.35 -11.88 10.31
N ILE A 100 -10.65 -12.00 10.02
CA ILE A 100 -11.16 -11.91 8.65
C ILE A 100 -10.92 -10.53 8.05
N PHE A 101 -11.03 -9.48 8.87
CA PHE A 101 -10.74 -8.11 8.42
C PHE A 101 -9.27 -7.99 8.01
N VAL A 102 -8.35 -8.54 8.79
CA VAL A 102 -6.92 -8.53 8.49
C VAL A 102 -6.63 -9.23 7.16
N VAL A 103 -7.23 -10.40 6.94
CA VAL A 103 -7.03 -11.18 5.72
C VAL A 103 -7.55 -10.42 4.50
N ILE A 104 -8.75 -9.88 4.59
CA ILE A 104 -9.38 -9.16 3.47
C ILE A 104 -8.61 -7.88 3.16
N LEU A 105 -8.31 -7.08 4.19
CA LEU A 105 -7.56 -5.83 4.02
C LEU A 105 -6.17 -6.10 3.46
N GLY A 106 -5.47 -7.08 4.01
CA GLY A 106 -4.13 -7.44 3.59
C GLY A 106 -4.10 -7.95 2.16
N SER A 107 -5.03 -8.84 1.79
CA SER A 107 -5.10 -9.40 0.43
C SER A 107 -5.39 -8.31 -0.60
N ALA A 108 -6.37 -7.46 -0.34
CA ALA A 108 -6.72 -6.37 -1.25
C ALA A 108 -5.57 -5.37 -1.38
N SER A 109 -4.92 -5.04 -0.27
CA SER A 109 -3.80 -4.10 -0.26
C SER A 109 -2.57 -4.66 -0.96
N VAL A 110 -2.27 -5.94 -0.77
CA VAL A 110 -1.18 -6.63 -1.49
C VAL A 110 -1.45 -6.56 -2.99
N ALA A 111 -2.67 -6.91 -3.41
CA ALA A 111 -3.03 -6.88 -4.83
C ALA A 111 -2.88 -5.47 -5.41
N GLY A 112 -3.38 -4.46 -4.70
CA GLY A 112 -3.29 -3.07 -5.14
C GLY A 112 -1.85 -2.58 -5.26
N ILE A 113 -1.04 -2.80 -4.25
CA ILE A 113 0.38 -2.40 -4.24
C ILE A 113 1.15 -3.14 -5.33
N LEU A 114 0.90 -4.43 -5.49
CA LEU A 114 1.57 -5.24 -6.51
C LEU A 114 1.25 -4.72 -7.92
N ILE A 115 -0.03 -4.44 -8.20
CA ILE A 115 -0.44 -3.87 -9.49
C ILE A 115 0.24 -2.51 -9.71
N TRP A 116 0.20 -1.63 -8.73
CA TRP A 116 0.83 -0.32 -8.83
C TRP A 116 2.33 -0.42 -9.10
N ARG A 117 3.02 -1.24 -8.34
CA ARG A 117 4.47 -1.40 -8.48
C ARG A 117 4.85 -2.06 -9.81
N ALA A 118 4.05 -3.01 -10.29
CA ALA A 118 4.26 -3.63 -11.58
C ALA A 118 4.08 -2.61 -12.72
N LEU A 119 3.05 -1.77 -12.63
CA LEU A 119 2.83 -0.69 -13.61
C LEU A 119 3.97 0.31 -13.60
N PHE A 120 4.42 0.72 -12.41
CA PHE A 120 5.56 1.63 -12.29
C PHE A 120 6.81 1.02 -12.92
N TRP A 121 7.10 -0.24 -12.63
CA TRP A 121 8.24 -0.95 -13.19
C TRP A 121 8.18 -1.00 -14.72
N LEU A 122 7.03 -1.35 -15.27
CA LEU A 122 6.85 -1.43 -16.74
C LEU A 122 7.05 -0.07 -17.41
N VAL A 123 6.45 0.98 -16.84
CA VAL A 123 6.56 2.34 -17.41
C VAL A 123 7.99 2.85 -17.29
N ALA A 124 8.63 2.68 -16.14
CA ALA A 124 10.00 3.12 -15.92
C ALA A 124 10.97 2.44 -16.88
N ASN A 125 10.81 1.14 -17.08
CA ASN A 125 11.67 0.38 -18.00
C ASN A 125 11.47 0.82 -19.46
N ARG A 126 10.23 1.12 -19.86
CA ARG A 126 9.97 1.62 -21.20
C ARG A 126 10.62 2.98 -21.44
N LEU A 127 10.52 3.87 -20.47
CA LEU A 127 11.14 5.19 -20.56
C LEU A 127 12.67 5.10 -20.64
N ILE A 128 13.28 4.22 -19.87
CA ILE A 128 14.73 3.97 -19.91
C ILE A 128 15.15 3.46 -21.29
N LYS A 129 14.40 2.51 -21.86
CA LYS A 129 14.68 1.96 -23.18
C LYS A 129 14.54 3.00 -24.29
N THR A 130 13.55 3.91 -24.16
CA THR A 130 13.31 4.94 -25.16
C THR A 130 14.38 6.02 -25.13
N ASN A 131 14.92 6.34 -23.97
CA ASN A 131 15.94 7.37 -23.78
C ASN A 131 17.38 6.83 -23.88
N GLY A 132 17.54 5.55 -23.95
CA GLY A 132 18.82 4.87 -24.11
C GLY A 132 19.02 4.42 -25.53
#